data_6bd3ebcb26cf9ee208bfe51178851136
#
_entry.id   6bd3ebcb26cf9ee208bfe51178851136
#
_cell.length_a   1.000
_cell.length_b   1.000
_cell.length_c   1.000
_cell.angle_alpha   90.00
_cell.angle_beta   90.00
_cell.angle_gamma   90.00
#
_symmetry.space_group_name_H-M   'P 1'
#
loop_
_entity.id
_entity.type
_entity.pdbx_description
1 polymer ?
#
loop_
_entity_poly.entity_id
_entity_poly.type
_entity_poly.pdbx_seq_one_letter_code
_entity_poly.pdbx_strand_id
1 'polypeptide(L)'
;GAYLSRHERIDHVHITGSERTFDAIVWGSGDDAVRRKAADEPLLTKPITAELGGVSPVIVVPGPWTEADLAFQAEHVATMRLQNAGHNCVAGQVVVVSRDWPQREAFLGHLRRAMASAPSREVWYPGSSDRLSAVRAAHPDAAWSDGGRRAVIEIDAGDHDLEVVEQFAPVLGVVLLPGTGQAFVDAAVDYANEHLIGTLGANVLIDPVEQTRLADGFEHTLERLRYGTIAVNAWTAIGFLTPALPWGAYPGGTLSDAPSGIGVVHNALLLDRLDRAVVRGPFRPFPRSLLSLRPNSRGRCSLLPTPPWFVTARTGASVSAGLTRYRAGGGLRALIPTLWRAFRA
;
A
#
# COMPACT_ATOMS: atom_id res chain seq x y z
N GLY A 1 -19.03 5.23 -20.70
CA GLY A 1 -18.42 3.87 -20.51
C GLY A 1 -19.05 2.86 -21.47
N ALA A 2 -20.30 2.46 -21.25
CA ALA A 2 -20.92 1.33 -21.96
C ALA A 2 -20.87 1.42 -23.51
N TYR A 3 -21.04 2.62 -24.08
CA TYR A 3 -20.94 2.82 -25.53
C TYR A 3 -19.51 2.50 -26.04
N LEU A 4 -18.47 3.04 -25.37
CA LEU A 4 -17.08 2.84 -25.80
C LEU A 4 -16.63 1.38 -25.60
N SER A 5 -16.93 0.77 -24.45
CA SER A 5 -16.51 -0.60 -24.18
C SER A 5 -17.08 -1.63 -25.19
N ARG A 6 -18.23 -1.31 -25.80
CA ARG A 6 -18.89 -2.19 -26.79
C ARG A 6 -18.69 -1.78 -28.24
N HIS A 7 -18.11 -0.60 -28.50
CA HIS A 7 -17.99 -0.05 -29.85
C HIS A 7 -17.04 -0.90 -30.70
N GLU A 8 -17.43 -1.25 -31.93
CA GLU A 8 -16.69 -2.15 -32.83
C GLU A 8 -15.24 -1.73 -33.12
N ARG A 9 -14.96 -0.40 -33.09
CA ARG A 9 -13.62 0.16 -33.33
C ARG A 9 -12.71 0.16 -32.10
N ILE A 10 -13.12 -0.44 -31.00
CA ILE A 10 -12.32 -0.60 -29.78
C ILE A 10 -11.93 -2.07 -29.69
N ASP A 11 -10.65 -2.36 -29.72
CA ASP A 11 -10.13 -3.73 -29.73
C ASP A 11 -9.82 -4.25 -28.33
N HIS A 12 -9.51 -3.36 -27.39
CA HIS A 12 -9.11 -3.70 -26.01
C HIS A 12 -9.72 -2.71 -25.03
N VAL A 13 -10.12 -3.20 -23.86
CA VAL A 13 -10.62 -2.39 -22.74
C VAL A 13 -9.61 -2.45 -21.62
N HIS A 14 -9.31 -1.30 -21.01
CA HIS A 14 -8.60 -1.21 -19.74
C HIS A 14 -9.41 -0.42 -18.74
N ILE A 15 -9.48 -0.90 -17.49
CA ILE A 15 -10.13 -0.18 -16.39
C ILE A 15 -9.21 -0.12 -15.17
N THR A 16 -9.07 1.08 -14.60
CA THR A 16 -8.65 1.29 -13.22
C THR A 16 -9.87 1.74 -12.43
N GLY A 17 -10.28 0.96 -11.43
CA GLY A 17 -11.50 1.26 -10.67
C GLY A 17 -11.90 0.19 -9.68
N SER A 18 -13.21 0.11 -9.38
CA SER A 18 -13.73 -0.89 -8.44
C SER A 18 -14.10 -2.19 -9.15
N GLU A 19 -14.03 -3.31 -8.41
CA GLU A 19 -14.54 -4.61 -8.85
C GLU A 19 -15.98 -4.52 -9.37
N ARG A 20 -16.85 -3.78 -8.68
CA ARG A 20 -18.22 -3.55 -9.11
C ARG A 20 -18.32 -2.94 -10.52
N THR A 21 -17.41 -2.02 -10.86
CA THR A 21 -17.40 -1.41 -12.19
C THR A 21 -16.85 -2.37 -13.22
N PHE A 22 -15.84 -3.15 -12.87
CA PHE A 22 -15.30 -4.22 -13.70
C PHE A 22 -16.40 -5.26 -14.00
N ASP A 23 -17.10 -5.76 -12.99
CA ASP A 23 -18.21 -6.69 -13.14
C ASP A 23 -19.32 -6.14 -14.04
N ALA A 24 -19.68 -4.87 -13.88
CA ALA A 24 -20.68 -4.24 -14.74
C ALA A 24 -20.26 -4.14 -16.21
N ILE A 25 -18.97 -4.01 -16.49
CA ILE A 25 -18.42 -4.01 -17.85
C ILE A 25 -18.40 -5.44 -18.42
N VAL A 26 -17.92 -6.41 -17.64
CA VAL A 26 -17.72 -7.80 -18.10
C VAL A 26 -19.03 -8.56 -18.18
N TRP A 27 -19.84 -8.50 -17.14
CA TRP A 27 -21.03 -9.35 -16.98
C TRP A 27 -22.36 -8.60 -17.23
N GLY A 28 -22.36 -7.28 -17.11
CA GLY A 28 -23.57 -6.45 -17.17
C GLY A 28 -24.09 -6.09 -15.78
N SER A 29 -25.41 -6.06 -15.60
CA SER A 29 -26.04 -5.66 -14.33
C SER A 29 -27.28 -6.50 -14.03
N GLY A 30 -27.70 -6.52 -12.76
CA GLY A 30 -28.88 -7.26 -12.28
C GLY A 30 -28.69 -8.78 -12.34
N ASP A 31 -29.80 -9.51 -12.29
CA ASP A 31 -29.81 -10.98 -12.25
C ASP A 31 -29.14 -11.63 -13.46
N ASP A 32 -29.17 -10.97 -14.60
CA ASP A 32 -28.48 -11.41 -15.81
C ASP A 32 -26.96 -11.44 -15.64
N ALA A 33 -26.38 -10.46 -14.95
CA ALA A 33 -24.94 -10.46 -14.67
C ALA A 33 -24.56 -11.62 -13.75
N VAL A 34 -25.35 -11.91 -12.73
CA VAL A 34 -25.13 -13.03 -11.80
C VAL A 34 -25.16 -14.36 -12.55
N ARG A 35 -26.15 -14.56 -13.43
CA ARG A 35 -26.23 -15.77 -14.27
C ARG A 35 -25.03 -15.92 -15.20
N ARG A 36 -24.64 -14.82 -15.88
CA ARG A 36 -23.49 -14.81 -16.81
C ARG A 36 -22.20 -15.15 -16.09
N LYS A 37 -21.96 -14.53 -14.93
CA LYS A 37 -20.76 -14.81 -14.12
C LYS A 37 -20.70 -16.26 -13.66
N ALA A 38 -21.84 -16.82 -13.24
CA ALA A 38 -21.95 -18.23 -12.83
C ALA A 38 -21.76 -19.22 -14.00
N ALA A 39 -22.17 -18.84 -15.20
CA ALA A 39 -22.03 -19.65 -16.42
C ALA A 39 -20.70 -19.41 -17.17
N ASP A 40 -19.86 -18.47 -16.72
CA ASP A 40 -18.67 -17.98 -17.41
C ASP A 40 -18.94 -17.50 -18.86
N GLU A 41 -20.08 -16.79 -19.03
CA GLU A 41 -20.56 -16.25 -20.31
C GLU A 41 -20.48 -14.69 -20.30
N PRO A 42 -19.30 -14.08 -20.46
CA PRO A 42 -19.14 -12.65 -20.38
C PRO A 42 -19.93 -11.91 -21.45
N LEU A 43 -20.55 -10.77 -21.05
CA LEU A 43 -21.19 -9.84 -21.97
C LEU A 43 -20.15 -9.09 -22.83
N LEU A 44 -18.97 -8.83 -22.27
CA LEU A 44 -17.84 -8.24 -22.97
C LEU A 44 -17.10 -9.31 -23.76
N THR A 45 -17.07 -9.18 -25.06
CA THR A 45 -16.40 -10.15 -25.98
C THR A 45 -14.97 -9.76 -26.33
N LYS A 46 -14.49 -8.62 -25.81
CA LYS A 46 -13.15 -8.06 -26.08
C LYS A 46 -12.20 -8.37 -24.94
N PRO A 47 -10.88 -8.44 -25.23
CA PRO A 47 -9.88 -8.51 -24.18
C PRO A 47 -10.01 -7.33 -23.22
N ILE A 48 -9.88 -7.60 -21.93
CA ILE A 48 -9.87 -6.58 -20.88
C ILE A 48 -8.70 -6.80 -19.94
N THR A 49 -8.03 -5.71 -19.59
CA THR A 49 -7.13 -5.64 -18.45
C THR A 49 -7.72 -4.72 -17.38
N ALA A 50 -7.41 -4.99 -16.13
CA ALA A 50 -8.00 -4.24 -15.02
C ALA A 50 -6.99 -4.05 -13.90
N GLU A 51 -7.00 -2.87 -13.30
CA GLU A 51 -6.43 -2.57 -11.99
C GLU A 51 -7.59 -2.29 -11.03
N LEU A 52 -7.74 -3.12 -10.02
CA LEU A 52 -8.76 -2.98 -9.00
C LEU A 52 -8.10 -2.75 -7.66
N GLY A 53 -8.89 -2.36 -6.66
CA GLY A 53 -8.41 -2.14 -5.30
C GLY A 53 -8.12 -3.42 -4.54
N GLY A 54 -7.93 -3.28 -3.24
CA GLY A 54 -7.72 -4.38 -2.32
C GLY A 54 -7.24 -3.88 -0.95
N VAL A 55 -7.02 -4.82 -0.04
CA VAL A 55 -6.47 -4.56 1.27
C VAL A 55 -4.95 -4.74 1.24
N SER A 56 -4.23 -3.62 1.28
CA SER A 56 -2.76 -3.64 1.30
C SER A 56 -2.24 -3.89 2.72
N PRO A 57 -1.52 -5.00 3.00
CA PRO A 57 -0.85 -5.22 4.27
C PRO A 57 0.37 -4.33 4.45
N VAL A 58 0.67 -4.04 5.73
CA VAL A 58 1.94 -3.48 6.19
C VAL A 58 2.51 -4.42 7.24
N ILE A 59 3.41 -5.29 6.85
CA ILE A 59 4.06 -6.27 7.73
C ILE A 59 5.21 -5.60 8.45
N VAL A 60 5.13 -5.50 9.79
CA VAL A 60 6.15 -4.90 10.65
C VAL A 60 6.97 -6.00 11.30
N VAL A 61 8.14 -6.28 10.73
CA VAL A 61 9.00 -7.36 11.21
C VAL A 61 9.68 -6.94 12.51
N PRO A 62 9.55 -7.73 13.59
CA PRO A 62 10.24 -7.49 14.86
C PRO A 62 11.73 -7.36 14.68
N GLY A 63 12.34 -6.40 15.35
CA GLY A 63 13.79 -6.19 15.30
C GLY A 63 14.26 -5.26 16.43
N PRO A 64 15.56 -5.02 16.55
CA PRO A 64 16.12 -4.12 17.54
C PRO A 64 16.01 -2.65 17.07
N TRP A 65 14.79 -2.10 17.03
CA TRP A 65 14.56 -0.75 16.58
C TRP A 65 14.90 0.27 17.66
N THR A 66 15.55 1.36 17.29
CA THR A 66 15.72 2.51 18.19
C THR A 66 14.40 3.26 18.33
N GLU A 67 14.26 4.09 19.37
CA GLU A 67 13.09 4.96 19.55
C GLU A 67 12.82 5.85 18.32
N ALA A 68 13.89 6.35 17.70
CA ALA A 68 13.79 7.12 16.47
C ALA A 68 13.40 6.28 15.23
N ASP A 69 13.67 4.97 15.22
CA ASP A 69 13.20 4.07 14.17
C ASP A 69 11.71 3.79 14.34
N LEU A 70 11.26 3.54 15.58
CA LEU A 70 9.85 3.36 15.91
C LEU A 70 9.01 4.57 15.46
N ALA A 71 9.45 5.78 15.82
CA ALA A 71 8.77 7.01 15.44
C ALA A 71 8.73 7.19 13.91
N PHE A 72 9.87 7.05 13.22
CA PHE A 72 9.95 7.24 11.77
C PHE A 72 9.10 6.22 11.01
N GLN A 73 9.14 4.95 11.38
CA GLN A 73 8.38 3.92 10.70
C GLN A 73 6.86 4.03 11.01
N ALA A 74 6.50 4.49 12.20
CA ALA A 74 5.11 4.80 12.52
C ALA A 74 4.56 5.95 11.66
N GLU A 75 5.33 7.03 11.44
CA GLU A 75 4.97 8.10 10.50
C GLU A 75 4.88 7.59 9.05
N HIS A 76 5.76 6.66 8.68
CA HIS A 76 5.73 6.02 7.36
C HIS A 76 4.43 5.24 7.17
N VAL A 77 4.03 4.42 8.13
CA VAL A 77 2.75 3.68 8.10
C VAL A 77 1.55 4.63 8.08
N ALA A 78 1.55 5.65 8.95
CA ALA A 78 0.51 6.68 8.94
C ALA A 78 0.41 7.35 7.56
N THR A 79 1.55 7.61 6.91
CA THR A 79 1.59 8.17 5.55
C THR A 79 1.00 7.21 4.52
N MET A 80 1.34 5.92 4.56
CA MET A 80 0.77 4.91 3.66
C MET A 80 -0.76 4.88 3.73
N ARG A 81 -1.33 5.16 4.91
CA ARG A 81 -2.80 5.23 5.07
C ARG A 81 -3.39 6.59 4.72
N LEU A 82 -2.75 7.68 5.16
CA LEU A 82 -3.37 9.02 5.15
C LEU A 82 -3.09 9.85 3.88
N GLN A 83 -2.19 9.41 3.01
CA GLN A 83 -2.03 10.07 1.71
C GLN A 83 -3.37 10.09 0.97
N ASN A 84 -3.74 11.27 0.45
CA ASN A 84 -5.03 11.51 -0.19
C ASN A 84 -6.24 11.08 0.67
N ALA A 85 -6.16 11.24 1.99
CA ALA A 85 -7.18 10.79 2.96
C ALA A 85 -7.52 9.29 2.86
N GLY A 86 -6.56 8.44 2.47
CA GLY A 86 -6.75 7.02 2.29
C GLY A 86 -7.42 6.61 0.97
N HIS A 87 -7.66 7.55 0.08
CA HIS A 87 -8.26 7.29 -1.24
C HIS A 87 -7.19 6.89 -2.26
N ASN A 88 -6.56 5.75 -2.03
CA ASN A 88 -5.54 5.14 -2.89
C ASN A 88 -5.71 3.63 -2.90
N CYS A 89 -5.63 3.00 -4.07
CA CYS A 89 -5.66 1.55 -4.24
C CYS A 89 -4.49 0.81 -3.55
N VAL A 90 -3.44 1.54 -3.16
CA VAL A 90 -2.26 1.04 -2.43
C VAL A 90 -2.15 1.61 -1.02
N ALA A 91 -3.22 2.19 -0.48
CA ALA A 91 -3.22 2.66 0.90
C ALA A 91 -3.08 1.48 1.87
N GLY A 92 -2.04 1.49 2.71
CA GLY A 92 -1.89 0.46 3.75
C GLY A 92 -3.14 0.41 4.63
N GLN A 93 -3.78 -0.74 4.75
CA GLN A 93 -5.03 -0.86 5.51
C GLN A 93 -4.91 -1.75 6.74
N VAL A 94 -4.14 -2.83 6.67
CA VAL A 94 -3.93 -3.74 7.81
C VAL A 94 -2.44 -3.78 8.15
N VAL A 95 -2.11 -3.41 9.38
CA VAL A 95 -0.75 -3.52 9.94
C VAL A 95 -0.65 -4.84 10.68
N VAL A 96 0.27 -5.69 10.24
CA VAL A 96 0.55 -6.98 10.86
C VAL A 96 1.75 -6.83 11.77
N VAL A 97 1.57 -7.05 13.07
CA VAL A 97 2.60 -6.87 14.10
C VAL A 97 2.74 -8.14 14.93
N SER A 98 3.94 -8.45 15.38
CA SER A 98 4.13 -9.58 16.29
C SER A 98 3.65 -9.22 17.70
N ARG A 99 2.81 -10.09 18.29
CA ARG A 99 2.42 -9.97 19.70
C ARG A 99 3.60 -10.21 20.66
N ASP A 100 4.62 -10.91 20.20
CA ASP A 100 5.78 -11.28 20.99
C ASP A 100 6.95 -10.28 20.85
N TRP A 101 6.78 -9.22 20.08
CA TRP A 101 7.76 -8.15 19.96
C TRP A 101 7.76 -7.24 21.18
N PRO A 102 8.85 -7.14 21.96
CA PRO A 102 8.87 -6.33 23.18
C PRO A 102 8.59 -4.83 22.94
N GLN A 103 8.88 -4.32 21.74
CA GLN A 103 8.70 -2.91 21.39
C GLN A 103 7.34 -2.63 20.73
N ARG A 104 6.44 -3.61 20.64
CA ARG A 104 5.13 -3.51 20.00
C ARG A 104 4.33 -2.33 20.50
N GLU A 105 4.17 -2.20 21.82
CA GLU A 105 3.35 -1.12 22.41
C GLU A 105 3.94 0.27 22.15
N ALA A 106 5.28 0.39 22.16
CA ALA A 106 5.94 1.65 21.82
C ALA A 106 5.67 2.01 20.34
N PHE A 107 5.79 1.06 19.44
CA PHE A 107 5.49 1.25 18.01
C PHE A 107 4.01 1.66 17.78
N LEU A 108 3.06 0.94 18.37
CA LEU A 108 1.63 1.24 18.26
C LEU A 108 1.28 2.61 18.88
N GLY A 109 1.95 2.97 19.97
CA GLY A 109 1.84 4.30 20.57
C GLY A 109 2.32 5.41 19.63
N HIS A 110 3.44 5.23 18.95
CA HIS A 110 3.91 6.15 17.90
C HIS A 110 2.94 6.21 16.72
N LEU A 111 2.42 5.07 16.28
CA LEU A 111 1.48 4.99 15.16
C LEU A 111 0.18 5.75 15.46
N ARG A 112 -0.41 5.53 16.64
CA ARG A 112 -1.61 6.28 17.07
C ARG A 112 -1.35 7.79 17.12
N ARG A 113 -0.20 8.22 17.63
CA ARG A 113 0.21 9.63 17.62
C ARG A 113 0.38 10.19 16.22
N ALA A 114 1.07 9.48 15.34
CA ALA A 114 1.27 9.90 13.94
C ALA A 114 -0.05 10.03 13.18
N MET A 115 -0.96 9.08 13.36
CA MET A 115 -2.31 9.13 12.78
C MET A 115 -3.11 10.31 13.30
N ALA A 116 -3.07 10.59 14.61
CA ALA A 116 -3.83 11.67 15.24
C ALA A 116 -3.27 13.07 14.89
N SER A 117 -1.94 13.22 14.82
CA SER A 117 -1.27 14.52 14.63
C SER A 117 -1.10 14.95 13.18
N ALA A 118 -1.29 14.05 12.22
CA ALA A 118 -1.20 14.38 10.81
C ALA A 118 -2.22 15.48 10.42
N PRO A 119 -1.91 16.38 9.46
CA PRO A 119 -2.84 17.40 9.03
C PRO A 119 -4.20 16.84 8.64
N SER A 120 -5.28 17.46 9.11
CA SER A 120 -6.64 17.02 8.79
C SER A 120 -6.92 17.15 7.29
N ARG A 121 -7.60 16.15 6.74
CA ARG A 121 -8.09 16.14 5.36
C ARG A 121 -9.50 15.57 5.35
N GLU A 122 -10.35 16.16 4.53
CA GLU A 122 -11.71 15.66 4.35
C GLU A 122 -11.74 14.35 3.57
N VAL A 123 -12.71 13.53 3.91
CA VAL A 123 -13.08 12.33 3.15
C VAL A 123 -13.98 12.77 2.02
N TRP A 124 -13.44 12.87 0.81
CA TRP A 124 -14.10 13.47 -0.36
C TRP A 124 -14.56 12.47 -1.42
N TYR A 125 -14.03 11.23 -1.37
CA TYR A 125 -14.34 10.25 -2.40
C TYR A 125 -15.77 9.69 -2.22
N PRO A 126 -16.55 9.52 -3.32
CA PRO A 126 -17.92 9.02 -3.22
C PRO A 126 -18.03 7.69 -2.46
N GLY A 127 -18.95 7.61 -1.51
CA GLY A 127 -19.19 6.45 -0.67
C GLY A 127 -18.20 6.25 0.48
N SER A 128 -17.12 7.02 0.57
CA SER A 128 -16.13 6.85 1.67
C SER A 128 -16.69 7.29 3.02
N SER A 129 -17.55 8.30 3.05
CA SER A 129 -18.23 8.73 4.30
C SER A 129 -19.14 7.63 4.86
N ASP A 130 -19.83 6.91 3.99
CA ASP A 130 -20.73 5.81 4.39
C ASP A 130 -19.91 4.64 4.94
N ARG A 131 -18.81 4.28 4.26
CA ARG A 131 -17.87 3.26 4.75
C ARG A 131 -17.27 3.64 6.10
N LEU A 132 -16.83 4.89 6.25
CA LEU A 132 -16.30 5.39 7.52
C LEU A 132 -17.34 5.31 8.64
N SER A 133 -18.60 5.61 8.34
CA SER A 133 -19.71 5.51 9.29
C SER A 133 -19.99 4.05 9.67
N ALA A 134 -19.92 3.13 8.71
CA ALA A 134 -20.08 1.69 8.96
C ALA A 134 -18.96 1.15 9.86
N VAL A 135 -17.69 1.49 9.55
CA VAL A 135 -16.55 1.10 10.42
C VAL A 135 -16.70 1.66 11.83
N ARG A 136 -17.18 2.92 11.98
CA ARG A 136 -17.41 3.49 13.29
C ARG A 136 -18.51 2.76 14.06
N ALA A 137 -19.56 2.32 13.37
CA ALA A 137 -20.64 1.56 13.98
C ALA A 137 -20.19 0.15 14.40
N ALA A 138 -19.31 -0.48 13.62
CA ALA A 138 -18.72 -1.78 13.91
C ALA A 138 -17.70 -1.73 15.05
N HIS A 139 -16.96 -0.63 15.17
CA HIS A 139 -15.88 -0.44 16.17
C HIS A 139 -16.11 0.80 17.06
N PRO A 140 -17.19 0.86 17.86
CA PRO A 140 -17.55 2.04 18.66
C PRO A 140 -16.51 2.36 19.74
N ASP A 141 -15.80 1.35 20.26
CA ASP A 141 -14.81 1.48 21.33
C ASP A 141 -13.40 1.82 20.82
N ALA A 142 -13.20 1.93 19.52
CA ALA A 142 -11.90 2.26 18.94
C ALA A 142 -11.48 3.71 19.27
N ALA A 143 -10.18 3.93 19.36
CA ALA A 143 -9.61 5.27 19.61
C ALA A 143 -9.71 6.13 18.33
N TRP A 144 -10.82 6.86 18.20
CA TRP A 144 -11.04 7.79 17.10
C TRP A 144 -10.32 9.12 17.32
N SER A 145 -9.75 9.67 16.27
CA SER A 145 -9.08 10.98 16.26
C SER A 145 -9.59 11.86 15.11
N ASP A 146 -9.10 13.09 14.99
CA ASP A 146 -9.48 14.07 13.96
C ASP A 146 -11.01 14.24 13.80
N GLY A 147 -11.71 14.45 14.93
CA GLY A 147 -13.16 14.59 14.95
C GLY A 147 -13.89 13.30 14.53
N GLY A 148 -13.28 12.14 14.74
CA GLY A 148 -13.85 10.83 14.42
C GLY A 148 -13.69 10.43 12.96
N ARG A 149 -12.75 11.03 12.24
CA ARG A 149 -12.44 10.70 10.86
C ARG A 149 -11.34 9.66 10.71
N ARG A 150 -10.52 9.43 11.76
CA ARG A 150 -9.38 8.52 11.73
C ARG A 150 -9.42 7.56 12.90
N ALA A 151 -9.01 6.33 12.67
CA ALA A 151 -8.81 5.36 13.73
C ALA A 151 -7.64 4.42 13.46
N VAL A 152 -7.03 3.92 14.53
CA VAL A 152 -6.21 2.71 14.55
C VAL A 152 -6.98 1.70 15.38
N ILE A 153 -7.41 0.62 14.76
CA ILE A 153 -8.34 -0.36 15.31
C ILE A 153 -7.60 -1.68 15.46
N GLU A 154 -7.47 -2.19 16.67
CA GLU A 154 -6.99 -3.56 16.86
C GLU A 154 -8.12 -4.52 16.51
N ILE A 155 -7.83 -5.48 15.63
CA ILE A 155 -8.78 -6.46 15.13
C ILE A 155 -8.23 -7.86 15.37
N ASP A 156 -9.12 -8.80 15.58
CA ASP A 156 -8.78 -10.23 15.55
C ASP A 156 -8.67 -10.69 14.09
N ALA A 157 -7.79 -11.67 13.84
CA ALA A 157 -7.69 -12.27 12.51
C ALA A 157 -9.03 -12.94 12.16
N GLY A 158 -9.58 -12.59 11.00
CA GLY A 158 -10.93 -12.98 10.57
C GLY A 158 -11.99 -11.89 10.79
N ASP A 159 -11.59 -10.66 11.15
CA ASP A 159 -12.49 -9.50 11.16
C ASP A 159 -12.80 -9.09 9.71
N HIS A 160 -14.01 -9.40 9.28
CA HIS A 160 -14.43 -9.22 7.89
C HIS A 160 -14.39 -7.77 7.38
N ASP A 161 -14.60 -6.78 8.24
CA ASP A 161 -14.77 -5.40 7.78
C ASP A 161 -13.47 -4.78 7.24
N LEU A 162 -12.34 -5.04 7.91
CA LEU A 162 -11.06 -4.43 7.56
C LEU A 162 -10.17 -5.36 6.73
N GLU A 163 -10.47 -6.65 6.66
CA GLU A 163 -9.70 -7.65 5.91
C GLU A 163 -10.23 -7.86 4.49
N VAL A 164 -11.56 -7.79 4.31
CA VAL A 164 -12.20 -8.14 3.03
C VAL A 164 -12.93 -6.98 2.35
N VAL A 165 -12.91 -5.79 2.95
CA VAL A 165 -13.47 -4.58 2.34
C VAL A 165 -12.39 -3.51 2.22
N GLU A 166 -12.08 -3.07 1.02
CA GLU A 166 -11.27 -1.89 0.80
C GLU A 166 -12.02 -0.65 1.31
N GLN A 167 -11.57 -0.11 2.44
CA GLN A 167 -12.28 0.98 3.12
C GLN A 167 -12.22 2.30 2.35
N PHE A 168 -11.12 2.54 1.64
CA PHE A 168 -10.92 3.80 0.92
C PHE A 168 -11.23 5.03 1.80
N ALA A 169 -10.77 4.96 3.05
CA ALA A 169 -11.05 5.92 4.14
C ALA A 169 -9.90 5.89 5.16
N PRO A 170 -9.70 6.92 6.01
CA PRO A 170 -8.51 7.03 6.89
C PRO A 170 -8.60 6.13 8.15
N VAL A 171 -8.91 4.86 7.98
CA VAL A 171 -8.95 3.85 9.06
C VAL A 171 -7.90 2.77 8.81
N LEU A 172 -7.27 2.29 9.89
CA LEU A 172 -6.17 1.35 9.86
C LEU A 172 -6.44 0.22 10.86
N GLY A 173 -6.48 -1.01 10.37
CA GLY A 173 -6.54 -2.21 11.21
C GLY A 173 -5.15 -2.61 11.72
N VAL A 174 -5.07 -3.21 12.88
CA VAL A 174 -3.87 -3.81 13.46
C VAL A 174 -4.18 -5.24 13.87
N VAL A 175 -3.47 -6.20 13.30
CA VAL A 175 -3.55 -7.61 13.67
C VAL A 175 -2.29 -8.03 14.40
N LEU A 176 -2.45 -8.76 15.50
CA LEU A 176 -1.36 -9.29 16.31
C LEU A 176 -1.18 -10.78 16.05
N LEU A 177 -0.10 -11.15 15.35
CA LEU A 177 0.26 -12.56 15.13
C LEU A 177 1.35 -13.05 16.10
N PRO A 178 1.42 -14.34 16.40
CA PRO A 178 2.46 -14.90 17.25
C PRO A 178 3.83 -14.99 16.54
N GLY A 179 4.89 -15.16 17.32
CA GLY A 179 6.24 -15.47 16.83
C GLY A 179 7.13 -14.25 16.59
N THR A 180 8.41 -14.52 16.37
CA THR A 180 9.44 -13.55 16.00
C THR A 180 10.34 -14.16 14.93
N GLY A 181 11.21 -13.36 14.29
CA GLY A 181 12.10 -13.85 13.24
C GLY A 181 11.33 -14.49 12.08
N GLN A 182 11.86 -15.60 11.54
CA GLN A 182 11.26 -16.26 10.37
C GLN A 182 9.85 -16.78 10.66
N ALA A 183 9.59 -17.32 11.85
CA ALA A 183 8.25 -17.82 12.19
C ALA A 183 7.15 -16.73 12.13
N PHE A 184 7.47 -15.51 12.58
CA PHE A 184 6.54 -14.40 12.46
C PHE A 184 6.33 -14.01 10.98
N VAL A 185 7.42 -13.93 10.21
CA VAL A 185 7.35 -13.49 8.82
C VAL A 185 6.55 -14.49 7.99
N ASP A 186 6.72 -15.79 8.23
CA ASP A 186 5.94 -16.86 7.58
C ASP A 186 4.45 -16.74 7.94
N ALA A 187 4.12 -16.60 9.23
CA ALA A 187 2.74 -16.40 9.67
C ALA A 187 2.10 -15.14 9.06
N ALA A 188 2.88 -14.05 8.93
CA ALA A 188 2.39 -12.81 8.32
C ALA A 188 2.13 -12.94 6.82
N VAL A 189 2.94 -13.74 6.10
CA VAL A 189 2.71 -14.06 4.69
C VAL A 189 1.46 -14.90 4.51
N ASP A 190 1.31 -15.95 5.31
CA ASP A 190 0.14 -16.83 5.24
C ASP A 190 -1.13 -16.03 5.54
N TYR A 191 -1.12 -15.21 6.60
CA TYR A 191 -2.22 -14.31 6.92
C TYR A 191 -2.55 -13.34 5.76
N ALA A 192 -1.53 -12.67 5.20
CA ALA A 192 -1.74 -11.71 4.11
C ALA A 192 -2.31 -12.37 2.85
N ASN A 193 -1.87 -13.59 2.53
CA ASN A 193 -2.31 -14.32 1.35
C ASN A 193 -3.71 -14.97 1.50
N GLU A 194 -4.14 -15.28 2.72
CA GLU A 194 -5.33 -16.10 2.97
C GLU A 194 -6.51 -15.31 3.55
N HIS A 195 -6.22 -14.21 4.27
CA HIS A 195 -7.26 -13.42 4.93
C HIS A 195 -7.51 -12.06 4.30
N LEU A 196 -6.52 -11.47 3.60
CA LEU A 196 -6.69 -10.15 3.02
C LEU A 196 -7.12 -10.22 1.57
N ILE A 197 -8.20 -9.51 1.22
CA ILE A 197 -8.66 -9.44 -0.17
C ILE A 197 -7.72 -8.60 -1.02
N GLY A 198 -7.44 -9.10 -2.22
CA GLY A 198 -6.66 -8.40 -3.22
C GLY A 198 -5.18 -8.77 -3.22
N THR A 199 -4.53 -8.46 -4.34
CA THR A 199 -3.17 -8.89 -4.67
C THR A 199 -2.34 -7.77 -5.32
N LEU A 200 -2.72 -6.49 -5.10
CA LEU A 200 -2.08 -5.37 -5.78
C LEU A 200 -0.73 -5.01 -5.15
N GLY A 201 -0.71 -4.73 -3.85
CA GLY A 201 0.50 -4.26 -3.19
C GLY A 201 0.62 -4.65 -1.74
N ALA A 202 1.82 -5.06 -1.31
CA ALA A 202 2.19 -5.36 0.08
C ALA A 202 3.42 -4.57 0.52
N ASN A 203 3.45 -4.12 1.78
CA ASN A 203 4.56 -3.37 2.35
C ASN A 203 5.18 -4.17 3.49
N VAL A 204 6.51 -4.22 3.55
CA VAL A 204 7.27 -4.91 4.59
C VAL A 204 8.28 -3.94 5.20
N LEU A 205 8.22 -3.73 6.50
CA LEU A 205 9.16 -2.91 7.25
C LEU A 205 10.08 -3.83 8.05
N ILE A 206 11.37 -3.77 7.78
CA ILE A 206 12.36 -4.65 8.40
C ILE A 206 13.67 -3.90 8.68
N ASP A 207 14.17 -4.00 9.90
CA ASP A 207 15.49 -3.46 10.26
C ASP A 207 16.59 -4.19 9.51
N PRO A 208 17.67 -3.50 9.04
CA PRO A 208 18.74 -4.13 8.28
C PRO A 208 19.49 -5.24 9.03
N VAL A 209 19.55 -5.19 10.36
CA VAL A 209 20.17 -6.26 11.17
C VAL A 209 19.32 -7.51 11.11
N GLU A 210 18.01 -7.37 11.30
CA GLU A 210 17.07 -8.47 11.21
C GLU A 210 16.99 -9.03 9.78
N GLN A 211 16.99 -8.17 8.77
CA GLN A 211 17.03 -8.60 7.37
C GLN A 211 18.30 -9.44 7.07
N THR A 212 19.45 -9.05 7.63
CA THR A 212 20.69 -9.82 7.49
C THR A 212 20.61 -11.15 8.24
N ARG A 213 19.95 -11.17 9.41
CA ARG A 213 19.77 -12.38 10.23
C ARG A 213 18.88 -13.41 9.53
N LEU A 214 17.81 -12.98 8.92
CA LEU A 214 16.89 -13.84 8.16
C LEU A 214 17.49 -14.31 6.82
N ALA A 215 18.39 -13.52 6.24
CA ALA A 215 19.12 -13.84 5.01
C ALA A 215 18.22 -14.35 3.88
N ASP A 216 18.46 -15.56 3.39
CA ASP A 216 17.70 -16.16 2.28
C ASP A 216 16.26 -16.52 2.68
N GLY A 217 15.99 -16.74 3.96
CA GLY A 217 14.62 -16.92 4.46
C GLY A 217 13.74 -15.72 4.20
N PHE A 218 14.27 -14.49 4.31
CA PHE A 218 13.54 -13.29 3.98
C PHE A 218 13.26 -13.17 2.48
N GLU A 219 14.21 -13.51 1.62
CA GLU A 219 13.97 -13.49 0.16
C GLU A 219 12.89 -14.52 -0.22
N HIS A 220 12.96 -15.74 0.33
CA HIS A 220 11.93 -16.75 0.14
C HIS A 220 10.54 -16.29 0.63
N THR A 221 10.49 -15.53 1.72
CA THR A 221 9.25 -14.89 2.18
C THR A 221 8.65 -13.97 1.14
N LEU A 222 9.47 -13.13 0.47
CA LEU A 222 8.99 -12.23 -0.59
C LEU A 222 8.48 -13.00 -1.80
N GLU A 223 9.07 -14.16 -2.09
CA GLU A 223 8.60 -15.06 -3.16
C GLU A 223 7.24 -15.67 -2.87
N ARG A 224 6.92 -15.92 -1.59
CA ARG A 224 5.63 -16.47 -1.16
C ARG A 224 4.50 -15.44 -1.12
N LEU A 225 4.79 -14.15 -0.96
CA LEU A 225 3.77 -13.10 -0.96
C LEU A 225 3.13 -12.97 -2.33
N ARG A 226 1.83 -13.18 -2.44
CA ARG A 226 1.05 -13.13 -3.69
C ARG A 226 0.53 -11.73 -4.00
N TYR A 227 1.47 -10.77 -4.19
CA TYR A 227 1.19 -9.37 -4.52
C TYR A 227 2.01 -8.93 -5.72
N GLY A 228 1.40 -8.18 -6.63
CA GLY A 228 2.06 -7.69 -7.85
C GLY A 228 3.18 -6.71 -7.59
N THR A 229 3.11 -5.94 -6.51
CA THR A 229 4.21 -5.09 -6.03
C THR A 229 4.46 -5.28 -4.55
N ILE A 230 5.71 -5.56 -4.18
CA ILE A 230 6.15 -5.65 -2.79
C ILE A 230 7.12 -4.51 -2.50
N ALA A 231 6.86 -3.72 -1.47
CA ALA A 231 7.75 -2.64 -1.05
C ALA A 231 8.42 -2.99 0.29
N VAL A 232 9.74 -3.16 0.29
CA VAL A 232 10.55 -3.38 1.48
C VAL A 232 11.13 -2.04 1.93
N ASN A 233 10.78 -1.60 3.15
CA ASN A 233 11.17 -0.29 3.70
C ASN A 233 10.82 0.89 2.78
N ALA A 234 9.76 0.74 2.01
CA ALA A 234 9.23 1.70 1.08
C ALA A 234 7.69 1.59 1.06
N TRP A 235 7.02 2.42 0.31
CA TRP A 235 5.61 2.30 0.02
C TRP A 235 5.39 1.83 -1.42
N THR A 236 4.44 0.94 -1.65
CA THR A 236 4.11 0.40 -2.99
C THR A 236 3.79 1.48 -4.02
N ALA A 237 3.33 2.66 -3.57
CA ALA A 237 3.17 3.83 -4.45
C ALA A 237 4.46 4.23 -5.20
N ILE A 238 5.65 3.95 -4.63
CA ILE A 238 6.93 4.17 -5.33
C ILE A 238 7.05 3.26 -6.55
N GLY A 239 6.56 2.01 -6.45
CA GLY A 239 6.48 1.07 -7.59
C GLY A 239 5.56 1.61 -8.69
N PHE A 240 4.36 2.06 -8.33
CA PHE A 240 3.44 2.69 -9.27
C PHE A 240 4.04 3.92 -9.96
N LEU A 241 4.73 4.79 -9.22
CA LEU A 241 5.35 6.01 -9.73
C LEU A 241 6.65 5.78 -10.52
N THR A 242 7.14 4.54 -10.60
CA THR A 242 8.38 4.18 -11.31
C THR A 242 8.06 3.51 -12.64
N PRO A 243 8.06 4.23 -13.77
CA PRO A 243 7.62 3.68 -15.08
C PRO A 243 8.44 2.48 -15.57
N ALA A 244 9.67 2.32 -15.08
CA ALA A 244 10.53 1.20 -15.43
C ALA A 244 10.14 -0.13 -14.72
N LEU A 245 9.28 -0.06 -13.69
CA LEU A 245 8.75 -1.25 -13.04
C LEU A 245 7.41 -1.63 -13.67
N PRO A 246 7.11 -2.92 -13.82
CA PRO A 246 5.76 -3.36 -14.13
C PRO A 246 4.84 -3.07 -12.94
N TRP A 247 3.58 -2.73 -13.24
CA TRP A 247 2.54 -2.49 -12.25
C TRP A 247 1.27 -3.22 -12.62
N GLY A 248 0.68 -3.92 -11.67
CA GLY A 248 -0.56 -4.68 -11.80
C GLY A 248 -0.79 -5.58 -10.60
N ALA A 249 -1.87 -6.36 -10.62
CA ALA A 249 -2.14 -7.40 -9.65
C ALA A 249 -1.14 -8.56 -9.79
N TYR A 250 -1.05 -9.41 -8.76
CA TYR A 250 -0.34 -10.67 -8.87
C TYR A 250 -0.99 -11.55 -9.96
N PRO A 251 -0.21 -12.26 -10.78
CA PRO A 251 -0.73 -13.07 -11.89
C PRO A 251 -1.72 -14.15 -11.44
N GLY A 252 -2.60 -14.55 -12.35
CA GLY A 252 -3.55 -15.64 -12.16
C GLY A 252 -5.02 -15.19 -12.09
N GLY A 253 -5.30 -13.87 -12.06
CA GLY A 253 -6.67 -13.36 -12.12
C GLY A 253 -7.39 -13.78 -13.41
N THR A 254 -8.67 -14.10 -13.29
CA THR A 254 -9.58 -14.45 -14.38
C THR A 254 -10.75 -13.48 -14.44
N LEU A 255 -11.60 -13.55 -15.46
CA LEU A 255 -12.78 -12.68 -15.53
C LEU A 255 -13.74 -12.88 -14.35
N SER A 256 -13.87 -14.11 -13.85
CA SER A 256 -14.74 -14.47 -12.72
C SER A 256 -14.07 -14.29 -11.36
N ASP A 257 -12.72 -14.25 -11.32
CA ASP A 257 -11.92 -14.07 -10.10
C ASP A 257 -10.75 -13.11 -10.37
N ALA A 258 -10.97 -11.84 -10.12
CA ALA A 258 -10.01 -10.77 -10.36
C ALA A 258 -9.80 -9.93 -9.08
N PRO A 259 -9.17 -10.47 -8.04
CA PRO A 259 -9.13 -9.86 -6.71
C PRO A 259 -8.51 -8.45 -6.68
N SER A 260 -7.55 -8.16 -7.54
CA SER A 260 -7.03 -6.78 -7.75
C SER A 260 -6.84 -6.46 -9.23
N GLY A 261 -7.43 -7.25 -10.11
CA GLY A 261 -7.41 -7.02 -11.54
C GLY A 261 -6.77 -8.14 -12.36
N ILE A 262 -6.59 -7.87 -13.64
CA ILE A 262 -6.07 -8.81 -14.63
C ILE A 262 -5.03 -8.11 -15.49
N GLY A 263 -3.90 -8.77 -15.70
CA GLY A 263 -2.80 -8.25 -16.52
C GLY A 263 -2.03 -7.13 -15.86
N VAL A 264 -1.32 -6.34 -16.64
CA VAL A 264 -0.50 -5.22 -16.19
C VAL A 264 -1.08 -3.88 -16.61
N VAL A 265 -0.96 -2.89 -15.75
CA VAL A 265 -1.38 -1.50 -15.98
C VAL A 265 -0.31 -0.76 -16.79
N HIS A 266 0.94 -0.87 -16.35
CA HIS A 266 2.08 -0.40 -17.13
C HIS A 266 3.25 -1.37 -17.06
N ASN A 267 3.95 -1.48 -18.17
CA ASN A 267 5.14 -2.30 -18.36
C ASN A 267 5.96 -1.68 -19.50
N ALA A 268 6.56 -0.53 -19.24
CA ALA A 268 7.24 0.28 -20.27
C ALA A 268 8.43 -0.43 -20.93
N LEU A 269 9.00 -1.44 -20.27
CA LEU A 269 10.11 -2.23 -20.79
C LEU A 269 9.65 -3.52 -21.50
N LEU A 270 8.34 -3.74 -21.62
CA LEU A 270 7.73 -4.92 -22.23
C LEU A 270 8.31 -6.23 -21.70
N LEU A 271 8.56 -6.29 -20.38
CA LEU A 271 9.05 -7.50 -19.75
C LEU A 271 8.00 -8.60 -19.81
N ASP A 272 8.44 -9.83 -20.04
CA ASP A 272 7.58 -11.01 -20.12
C ASP A 272 7.69 -11.87 -18.87
N ARG A 273 6.68 -12.70 -18.60
CA ARG A 273 6.61 -13.65 -17.48
C ARG A 273 6.89 -13.04 -16.10
N LEU A 274 6.21 -11.96 -15.82
CA LEU A 274 6.35 -11.23 -14.57
C LEU A 274 5.44 -11.83 -13.50
N ASP A 275 6.02 -12.15 -12.35
CA ASP A 275 5.24 -12.47 -11.15
C ASP A 275 4.97 -11.21 -10.33
N ARG A 276 6.01 -10.42 -10.09
CA ARG A 276 5.93 -9.24 -9.22
C ARG A 276 7.08 -8.27 -9.43
N ALA A 277 6.91 -7.05 -8.94
CA ALA A 277 7.97 -6.07 -8.76
C ALA A 277 8.35 -5.94 -7.27
N VAL A 278 9.64 -5.84 -6.95
CA VAL A 278 10.10 -5.61 -5.58
C VAL A 278 10.85 -4.27 -5.49
N VAL A 279 10.29 -3.33 -4.73
CA VAL A 279 10.90 -2.03 -4.43
C VAL A 279 11.60 -2.12 -3.08
N ARG A 280 12.86 -1.68 -3.00
CA ARG A 280 13.62 -1.69 -1.74
C ARG A 280 14.10 -0.27 -1.40
N GLY A 281 13.61 0.25 -0.28
CA GLY A 281 13.96 1.57 0.25
C GLY A 281 14.89 1.51 1.47
N PRO A 282 15.31 2.68 1.96
CA PRO A 282 16.07 2.80 3.20
C PRO A 282 15.16 2.66 4.41
N PHE A 283 15.56 1.82 5.38
CA PHE A 283 14.85 1.67 6.65
C PHE A 283 14.92 2.94 7.52
N ARG A 284 16.03 3.69 7.44
CA ARG A 284 16.26 4.91 8.22
C ARG A 284 16.39 6.13 7.32
N PRO A 285 15.96 7.32 7.77
CA PRO A 285 16.22 8.56 7.07
C PRO A 285 17.67 9.01 7.25
N PHE A 286 18.12 10.01 6.46
CA PHE A 286 19.39 10.68 6.67
C PHE A 286 19.38 11.46 8.01
N PRO A 287 20.50 11.54 8.76
CA PRO A 287 21.80 10.90 8.48
C PRO A 287 21.90 9.45 8.99
N ARG A 288 20.91 8.93 9.71
CA ARG A 288 20.95 7.60 10.35
C ARG A 288 21.03 6.46 9.33
N SER A 289 20.55 6.67 8.11
CA SER A 289 20.67 5.70 7.00
C SER A 289 22.12 5.37 6.64
N LEU A 290 23.07 6.27 6.93
CA LEU A 290 24.51 6.02 6.71
C LEU A 290 25.02 4.84 7.56
N LEU A 291 24.42 4.58 8.72
CA LEU A 291 24.75 3.43 9.55
C LEU A 291 24.38 2.09 8.88
N SER A 292 23.50 2.12 7.90
CA SER A 292 23.08 0.96 7.12
C SER A 292 24.06 0.60 5.98
N LEU A 293 25.11 1.40 5.76
CA LEU A 293 26.12 1.16 4.73
C LEU A 293 27.33 0.35 5.24
N ARG A 294 27.17 -0.37 6.38
CA ARG A 294 28.23 -1.24 6.89
C ARG A 294 28.51 -2.39 5.92
N PRO A 295 29.75 -2.88 5.84
CA PRO A 295 30.07 -4.08 5.07
C PRO A 295 29.11 -5.21 5.42
N ASN A 296 28.64 -5.93 4.42
CA ASN A 296 27.65 -7.01 4.52
C ASN A 296 26.25 -6.62 5.02
N SER A 297 25.92 -5.33 5.08
CA SER A 297 24.56 -4.87 5.36
C SER A 297 23.73 -4.82 4.07
N ARG A 298 22.49 -5.29 4.13
CA ARG A 298 21.50 -5.12 3.06
C ARG A 298 20.78 -3.77 3.12
N GLY A 299 21.23 -2.87 4.00
CA GLY A 299 20.65 -1.53 4.19
C GLY A 299 20.86 -0.62 3.00
N ARG A 300 19.95 0.32 2.82
CA ARG A 300 20.00 1.37 1.80
C ARG A 300 20.11 2.74 2.44
N CYS A 301 20.70 3.69 1.72
CA CYS A 301 20.89 5.05 2.19
C CYS A 301 19.77 5.98 1.70
N SER A 302 19.27 6.83 2.60
CA SER A 302 18.44 7.99 2.26
C SER A 302 19.31 9.23 2.22
N LEU A 303 18.98 10.15 1.33
CA LEU A 303 19.62 11.48 1.26
C LEU A 303 18.80 12.55 2.02
N LEU A 304 17.58 12.22 2.47
CA LEU A 304 16.66 13.17 3.09
C LEU A 304 16.37 12.79 4.55
N PRO A 305 16.25 13.80 5.45
CA PRO A 305 15.85 13.60 6.85
C PRO A 305 14.42 13.09 6.99
N THR A 306 13.50 13.59 6.16
CA THR A 306 12.12 13.14 6.06
C THR A 306 11.76 13.08 4.58
N PRO A 307 11.12 12.02 4.09
CA PRO A 307 10.62 12.01 2.71
C PRO A 307 9.55 13.09 2.52
N PRO A 308 9.66 13.95 1.48
CA PRO A 308 8.72 15.06 1.27
C PRO A 308 7.27 14.65 1.03
N TRP A 309 7.04 13.37 0.73
CA TRP A 309 5.71 12.79 0.53
C TRP A 309 5.06 12.28 1.82
N PHE A 310 5.77 12.31 2.96
CA PHE A 310 5.17 12.00 4.25
C PHE A 310 4.07 13.00 4.57
N VAL A 311 2.94 12.54 5.09
CA VAL A 311 1.81 13.42 5.46
C VAL A 311 2.19 14.41 6.57
N THR A 312 3.23 14.12 7.33
CA THR A 312 3.81 14.95 8.40
C THR A 312 4.85 15.94 7.87
N ALA A 313 5.30 15.82 6.60
CA ALA A 313 6.31 16.69 6.02
C ALA A 313 5.79 18.13 5.81
N ARG A 314 6.34 19.09 6.56
CA ARG A 314 5.91 20.50 6.53
C ARG A 314 6.15 21.20 5.21
N THR A 315 7.17 20.78 4.47
CA THR A 315 7.58 21.40 3.21
C THR A 315 7.13 20.61 1.98
N GLY A 316 6.39 19.52 2.14
CA GLY A 316 6.01 18.60 1.06
C GLY A 316 5.39 19.30 -0.15
N ALA A 317 4.40 20.17 0.06
CA ALA A 317 3.77 20.95 -1.02
C ALA A 317 4.76 21.85 -1.79
N SER A 318 5.67 22.51 -1.08
CA SER A 318 6.66 23.40 -1.71
C SER A 318 7.75 22.63 -2.45
N VAL A 319 8.11 21.42 -2.00
CA VAL A 319 9.01 20.50 -2.70
C VAL A 319 8.34 19.99 -3.96
N SER A 320 7.09 19.55 -3.88
CA SER A 320 6.31 19.11 -5.05
C SER A 320 6.22 20.22 -6.12
N ALA A 321 5.86 21.44 -5.72
CA ALA A 321 5.82 22.58 -6.63
C ALA A 321 7.18 22.91 -7.26
N GLY A 322 8.28 22.75 -6.51
CA GLY A 322 9.64 22.93 -7.02
C GLY A 322 10.05 21.88 -8.05
N LEU A 323 9.74 20.62 -7.79
CA LEU A 323 9.97 19.52 -8.73
C LEU A 323 9.13 19.67 -10.00
N THR A 324 7.89 20.11 -9.88
CA THR A 324 7.01 20.39 -11.03
C THR A 324 7.60 21.48 -11.91
N ARG A 325 8.07 22.59 -11.32
CA ARG A 325 8.76 23.66 -12.08
C ARG A 325 10.01 23.17 -12.79
N TYR A 326 10.81 22.36 -12.11
CA TYR A 326 11.99 21.76 -12.73
C TYR A 326 11.62 20.91 -13.96
N ARG A 327 10.64 20.05 -13.83
CA ARG A 327 10.15 19.19 -14.92
C ARG A 327 9.51 19.98 -16.07
N ALA A 328 8.89 21.11 -15.76
CA ALA A 328 8.28 22.02 -16.73
C ALA A 328 9.30 22.96 -17.42
N GLY A 329 10.59 22.69 -17.35
CA GLY A 329 11.64 23.44 -18.06
C GLY A 329 12.34 24.52 -17.23
N GLY A 330 12.12 24.56 -15.90
CA GLY A 330 12.74 25.54 -14.99
C GLY A 330 14.26 25.37 -14.78
N GLY A 331 14.86 24.34 -15.38
CA GLY A 331 16.30 24.09 -15.31
C GLY A 331 16.80 23.74 -13.90
N LEU A 332 18.11 23.47 -13.79
CA LEU A 332 18.76 23.06 -12.53
C LEU A 332 18.65 24.11 -11.42
N ARG A 333 18.50 25.42 -11.78
CA ARG A 333 18.34 26.51 -10.79
C ARG A 333 17.10 26.33 -9.91
N ALA A 334 16.03 25.64 -10.40
CA ALA A 334 14.84 25.35 -9.62
C ALA A 334 15.07 24.24 -8.58
N LEU A 335 16.06 23.39 -8.76
CA LEU A 335 16.37 22.28 -7.84
C LEU A 335 17.03 22.74 -6.55
N ILE A 336 17.90 23.75 -6.57
CA ILE A 336 18.63 24.21 -5.38
C ILE A 336 17.69 24.58 -4.23
N PRO A 337 16.71 25.50 -4.41
CA PRO A 337 15.77 25.81 -3.33
C PRO A 337 14.81 24.64 -3.00
N THR A 338 14.56 23.75 -3.96
CA THR A 338 13.72 22.57 -3.76
C THR A 338 14.41 21.55 -2.88
N LEU A 339 15.67 21.25 -3.11
CA LEU A 339 16.49 20.39 -2.27
C LEU A 339 16.64 20.96 -0.86
N TRP A 340 16.89 22.26 -0.74
CA TRP A 340 16.95 22.92 0.58
C TRP A 340 15.65 22.76 1.38
N ARG A 341 14.49 22.87 0.71
CA ARG A 341 13.20 22.63 1.36
C ARG A 341 13.00 21.16 1.70
N ALA A 342 13.45 20.24 0.85
CA ALA A 342 13.38 18.80 1.12
C ALA A 342 14.19 18.39 2.36
N PHE A 343 15.31 19.06 2.63
CA PHE A 343 16.08 18.86 3.86
C PHE A 343 15.39 19.40 5.13
N ARG A 344 14.37 20.23 4.98
CA ARG A 344 13.58 20.80 6.09
C ARG A 344 12.16 20.22 6.19
N ALA A 345 11.91 19.12 5.51
CA ALA A 345 10.61 18.45 5.47
C ALA A 345 10.23 17.82 6.82
#